data_cf77d4d5103b79c2540d7263cc9a46a6
#
_entry.id   cf77d4d5103b79c2540d7263cc9a46a6
#
_cell.length_a   1.000
_cell.length_b   1.000
_cell.length_c   1.000
_cell.angle_alpha   90.00
_cell.angle_beta   90.00
_cell.angle_gamma   90.00
#
_symmetry.space_group_name_H-M   'P 1'
#
loop_
_entity.id
_entity.type
_entity.pdbx_description
1 polymer ?
#
loop_
_entity_poly.entity_id
_entity_poly.type
_entity_poly.pdbx_seq_one_letter_code
_entity_poly.pdbx_strand_id
1 'polypeptide(L)'
;MIPLRLAALGFLASAAAHLLSFTPWARFLGERTIWTLGAGVFLLALWMIARLRRTAAILRQWGRVAVHDWRGLVVAVPPGLRFLVIGAALYAWMNFVLCLMVEDDVVTRAAITLRMATGHLLFFYLVPLVFFGWVDPARP
;
A
#
# COMPACT_ATOMS: atom_id res chain seq x y z
N MET A 1 -1.24 4.28 17.33
CA MET A 1 -1.95 5.15 16.36
C MET A 1 -1.06 5.81 15.28
N ILE A 2 0.24 5.97 15.50
CA ILE A 2 1.16 6.59 14.51
C ILE A 2 1.18 5.84 13.16
N PRO A 3 1.35 4.49 13.10
CA PRO A 3 1.45 3.80 11.81
C PRO A 3 0.16 3.90 10.99
N LEU A 4 -1.00 3.90 11.61
CA LEU A 4 -2.29 4.09 10.92
C LEU A 4 -2.38 5.48 10.26
N ARG A 5 -1.95 6.54 10.98
CA ARG A 5 -1.93 7.91 10.44
C ARG A 5 -0.94 8.04 9.28
N LEU A 6 0.24 7.43 9.40
CA LEU A 6 1.23 7.41 8.33
C LEU A 6 0.72 6.66 7.10
N ALA A 7 0.04 5.51 7.29
CA ALA A 7 -0.57 4.77 6.20
C ALA A 7 -1.66 5.60 5.50
N ALA A 8 -2.52 6.29 6.27
CA ALA A 8 -3.56 7.15 5.71
C ALA A 8 -2.99 8.33 4.94
N LEU A 9 -1.99 9.03 5.50
CA LEU A 9 -1.31 10.14 4.83
C LEU A 9 -0.61 9.68 3.55
N GLY A 10 0.11 8.56 3.60
CA GLY A 10 0.77 7.99 2.44
C GLY A 10 -0.22 7.57 1.35
N PHE A 11 -1.37 7.00 1.72
CA PHE A 11 -2.45 6.67 0.80
C PHE A 11 -2.99 7.92 0.11
N LEU A 12 -3.33 8.97 0.87
CA LEU A 12 -3.84 10.22 0.33
C LEU A 12 -2.81 10.92 -0.57
N ALA A 13 -1.54 10.94 -0.15
CA ALA A 13 -0.47 11.52 -0.96
C ALA A 13 -0.25 10.73 -2.27
N SER A 14 -0.32 9.39 -2.21
CA SER A 14 -0.24 8.55 -3.42
C SER A 14 -1.44 8.76 -4.34
N ALA A 15 -2.65 8.92 -3.79
CA ALA A 15 -3.85 9.22 -4.57
C ALA A 15 -3.74 10.59 -5.26
N ALA A 16 -3.30 11.62 -4.54
CA ALA A 16 -3.08 12.95 -5.11
C ALA A 16 -2.02 12.91 -6.23
N ALA A 17 -0.86 12.27 -5.98
CA ALA A 17 0.19 12.12 -6.98
C ALA A 17 -0.29 11.33 -8.20
N HIS A 18 -1.11 10.29 -7.97
CA HIS A 18 -1.70 9.49 -9.05
C HIS A 18 -2.65 10.31 -9.92
N LEU A 19 -3.56 11.09 -9.32
CA LEU A 19 -4.44 11.99 -10.05
C LEU A 19 -3.65 13.05 -10.83
N LEU A 20 -2.62 13.64 -10.22
CA LEU A 20 -1.76 14.62 -10.87
C LEU A 20 -0.96 14.01 -12.03
N SER A 21 -0.70 12.70 -12.03
CA SER A 21 -0.01 12.02 -13.14
C SER A 21 -0.78 12.05 -14.47
N PHE A 22 -2.08 12.35 -14.44
CA PHE A 22 -2.94 12.54 -15.62
C PHE A 22 -2.98 13.99 -16.11
N THR A 23 -2.25 14.88 -15.48
CA THR A 23 -2.22 16.32 -15.77
C THR A 23 -0.82 16.77 -16.20
N PRO A 24 -0.67 17.95 -16.80
CA PRO A 24 0.65 18.53 -17.09
C PRO A 24 1.54 18.74 -15.86
N TRP A 25 0.98 18.69 -14.65
CA TRP A 25 1.71 18.82 -13.38
C TRP A 25 2.59 17.61 -13.06
N ALA A 26 2.39 16.47 -13.74
CA ALA A 26 3.20 15.27 -13.55
C ALA A 26 4.70 15.54 -13.64
N ARG A 27 5.12 16.46 -14.54
CA ARG A 27 6.53 16.83 -14.74
C ARG A 27 7.22 17.44 -13.51
N PHE A 28 6.44 18.01 -12.57
CA PHE A 28 6.99 18.64 -11.37
C PHE A 28 7.13 17.68 -10.19
N LEU A 29 6.43 16.53 -10.22
CA LEU A 29 6.45 15.56 -9.15
C LEU A 29 7.69 14.66 -9.18
N GLY A 30 8.17 14.29 -10.36
CA GLY A 30 9.43 13.59 -10.59
C GLY A 30 9.68 12.33 -9.74
N GLU A 31 10.89 11.82 -9.84
CA GLU A 31 11.33 10.61 -9.13
C GLU A 31 11.37 10.78 -7.60
N ARG A 32 11.64 11.99 -7.10
CA ARG A 32 11.71 12.26 -5.66
C ARG A 32 10.40 11.89 -4.95
N THR A 33 9.26 12.17 -5.59
CA THR A 33 7.94 11.80 -5.05
C THR A 33 7.81 10.28 -4.93
N ILE A 34 8.23 9.55 -5.97
CA ILE A 34 8.18 8.08 -5.99
C ILE A 34 9.05 7.50 -4.88
N TRP A 35 10.30 7.97 -4.75
CA TRP A 35 11.23 7.50 -3.72
C TRP A 35 10.75 7.82 -2.30
N THR A 36 10.23 9.03 -2.08
CA THR A 36 9.71 9.43 -0.76
C THR A 36 8.53 8.58 -0.34
N LEU A 37 7.56 8.38 -1.23
CA LEU A 37 6.40 7.53 -0.98
C LEU A 37 6.81 6.06 -0.84
N GLY A 38 7.72 5.58 -1.67
CA GLY A 38 8.25 4.20 -1.59
C GLY A 38 8.96 3.93 -0.26
N ALA A 39 9.77 4.87 0.23
CA ALA A 39 10.39 4.76 1.54
C ALA A 39 9.34 4.67 2.68
N GLY A 40 8.27 5.45 2.58
CA GLY A 40 7.14 5.38 3.52
C GLY A 40 6.49 4.00 3.55
N VAL A 41 6.23 3.40 2.39
CA VAL A 41 5.70 2.02 2.28
C VAL A 41 6.66 1.02 2.93
N PHE A 42 7.95 1.12 2.63
CA PHE A 42 8.96 0.23 3.18
C PHE A 42 9.00 0.28 4.73
N LEU A 43 8.99 1.49 5.30
CA LEU A 43 8.93 1.67 6.75
C LEU A 43 7.66 1.08 7.37
N LEU A 44 6.51 1.27 6.73
CA LEU A 44 5.23 0.69 7.19
C LEU A 44 5.26 -0.83 7.10
N ALA A 45 5.83 -1.41 6.05
CA ALA A 45 5.97 -2.85 5.89
C ALA A 45 6.86 -3.44 6.99
N LEU A 46 8.02 -2.82 7.29
CA LEU A 46 8.87 -3.22 8.41
C LEU A 46 8.13 -3.17 9.74
N TRP A 47 7.36 -2.10 9.97
CA TRP A 47 6.57 -1.96 11.19
C TRP A 47 5.48 -3.02 11.30
N MET A 48 4.78 -3.30 10.21
CA MET A 48 3.78 -4.38 10.14
C MET A 48 4.40 -5.74 10.44
N ILE A 49 5.56 -6.07 9.84
CA ILE A 49 6.28 -7.31 10.10
C ILE A 49 6.71 -7.40 11.59
N ALA A 50 7.25 -6.32 12.15
CA ALA A 50 7.62 -6.28 13.55
C ALA A 50 6.42 -6.50 14.49
N ARG A 51 5.25 -5.93 14.15
CA ARG A 51 4.00 -6.16 14.89
C ARG A 51 3.56 -7.62 14.80
N LEU A 52 3.52 -8.18 13.60
CA LEU A 52 3.14 -9.58 13.39
C LEU A 52 4.05 -10.54 14.16
N ARG A 53 5.38 -10.30 14.15
CA ARG A 53 6.35 -11.11 14.90
C ARG A 53 6.13 -11.05 16.40
N ARG A 54 5.87 -9.86 16.97
CA ARG A 54 5.59 -9.70 18.41
C ARG A 54 4.32 -10.44 18.80
N THR A 55 3.25 -10.27 18.02
CA THR A 55 1.98 -10.96 18.27
C THR A 55 2.13 -12.47 18.16
N ALA A 56 2.86 -12.95 17.14
CA ALA A 56 3.14 -14.37 16.98
C ALA A 56 3.94 -14.95 18.17
N ALA A 57 4.89 -14.18 18.73
CA ALA A 57 5.65 -14.60 19.91
C ALA A 57 4.74 -14.73 21.15
N ILE A 58 3.85 -13.76 21.38
CA ILE A 58 2.88 -13.79 22.47
C ILE A 58 1.91 -14.96 22.32
N LEU A 59 1.36 -15.19 21.11
CA LEU A 59 0.42 -16.27 20.85
C LEU A 59 1.05 -17.66 21.00
N ARG A 60 2.36 -17.82 20.67
CA ARG A 60 3.11 -19.05 20.93
C ARG A 60 3.25 -19.35 22.41
N GLN A 61 3.56 -18.33 23.23
CA GLN A 61 3.67 -18.50 24.70
C GLN A 61 2.34 -18.96 25.31
N TRP A 62 1.21 -18.60 24.68
CA TRP A 62 -0.13 -18.96 25.17
C TRP A 62 -0.67 -20.26 24.56
N GLY A 63 0.13 -20.98 23.75
CA GLY A 63 -0.24 -22.25 23.13
C GLY A 63 -1.40 -22.17 22.14
N ARG A 64 -1.77 -20.98 21.71
CA ARG A 64 -3.06 -20.73 21.06
C ARG A 64 -3.04 -20.67 19.54
N VAL A 65 -1.90 -20.63 18.84
CA VAL A 65 -1.93 -20.50 17.36
C VAL A 65 -0.68 -21.07 16.68
N ALA A 66 -0.89 -21.84 15.62
CA ALA A 66 0.11 -22.09 14.60
C ALA A 66 0.36 -20.78 13.83
N VAL A 67 1.59 -20.28 13.84
CA VAL A 67 2.02 -18.95 13.33
C VAL A 67 1.78 -18.77 11.82
N HIS A 68 1.24 -19.76 11.13
CA HIS A 68 1.03 -19.78 9.68
C HIS A 68 -0.43 -19.55 9.27
N ASP A 69 -1.33 -19.24 10.20
CA ASP A 69 -2.72 -19.00 9.82
C ASP A 69 -2.98 -17.56 9.38
N TRP A 70 -2.31 -17.17 8.27
CA TRP A 70 -2.62 -15.93 7.56
C TRP A 70 -4.10 -15.89 7.09
N ARG A 71 -4.77 -17.06 6.97
CA ARG A 71 -6.20 -17.15 6.65
C ARG A 71 -7.06 -16.55 7.76
N GLY A 72 -6.69 -16.77 9.01
CA GLY A 72 -7.37 -16.13 10.15
C GLY A 72 -7.26 -14.60 10.11
N LEU A 73 -6.10 -14.07 9.72
CA LEU A 73 -5.93 -12.62 9.55
C LEU A 73 -6.81 -12.05 8.43
N VAL A 74 -6.92 -12.77 7.31
CA VAL A 74 -7.79 -12.36 6.19
C VAL A 74 -9.27 -12.43 6.60
N VAL A 75 -9.66 -13.43 7.37
CA VAL A 75 -11.04 -13.58 7.84
C VAL A 75 -11.44 -12.48 8.82
N ALA A 76 -10.51 -11.96 9.61
CA ALA A 76 -10.74 -10.84 10.53
C ALA A 76 -11.05 -9.50 9.81
N VAL A 77 -10.69 -9.37 8.52
CA VAL A 77 -10.97 -8.17 7.72
C VAL A 77 -12.43 -8.20 7.24
N PRO A 78 -13.21 -7.13 7.42
CA PRO A 78 -14.58 -7.04 6.89
C PRO A 78 -14.63 -7.33 5.38
N PRO A 79 -15.66 -8.03 4.87
CA PRO A 79 -15.75 -8.41 3.46
C PRO A 79 -15.57 -7.25 2.48
N GLY A 80 -16.19 -6.11 2.75
CA GLY A 80 -16.05 -4.90 1.92
C GLY A 80 -14.60 -4.41 1.79
N LEU A 81 -13.82 -4.48 2.87
CA LEU A 81 -12.41 -4.09 2.83
C LEU A 81 -11.53 -5.12 2.08
N ARG A 82 -11.91 -6.42 2.12
CA ARG A 82 -11.23 -7.43 1.30
C ARG A 82 -11.43 -7.14 -0.17
N PHE A 83 -12.66 -6.85 -0.61
CA PHE A 83 -12.96 -6.46 -1.98
C PHE A 83 -12.23 -5.18 -2.38
N LEU A 84 -12.13 -4.20 -1.47
CA LEU A 84 -11.36 -2.97 -1.73
C LEU A 84 -9.87 -3.27 -1.97
N VAL A 85 -9.25 -4.11 -1.15
CA VAL A 85 -7.84 -4.51 -1.31
C VAL A 85 -7.63 -5.28 -2.61
N ILE A 86 -8.50 -6.24 -2.92
CA ILE A 86 -8.44 -6.99 -4.19
C ILE A 86 -8.64 -6.05 -5.38
N GLY A 87 -9.62 -5.16 -5.33
CA GLY A 87 -9.86 -4.17 -6.37
C GLY A 87 -8.67 -3.24 -6.60
N ALA A 88 -8.03 -2.80 -5.52
CA ALA A 88 -6.82 -1.99 -5.60
C ALA A 88 -5.64 -2.76 -6.20
N ALA A 89 -5.48 -4.05 -5.89
CA ALA A 89 -4.45 -4.90 -6.50
C ALA A 89 -4.69 -5.09 -8.01
N LEU A 90 -5.94 -5.37 -8.39
CA LEU A 90 -6.32 -5.50 -9.80
C LEU A 90 -6.13 -4.18 -10.55
N TYR A 91 -6.52 -3.06 -9.93
CA TYR A 91 -6.29 -1.74 -10.50
C TYR A 91 -4.79 -1.46 -10.71
N ALA A 92 -3.96 -1.72 -9.70
CA ALA A 92 -2.51 -1.53 -9.80
C ALA A 92 -1.91 -2.36 -10.95
N TRP A 93 -2.33 -3.62 -11.08
CA TRP A 93 -1.93 -4.50 -12.16
C TRP A 93 -2.38 -3.99 -13.53
N MET A 94 -3.65 -3.65 -13.70
CA MET A 94 -4.18 -3.11 -14.97
C MET A 94 -3.50 -1.80 -15.34
N ASN A 95 -3.33 -0.89 -14.38
CA ASN A 95 -2.63 0.37 -14.59
C ASN A 95 -1.18 0.14 -15.05
N PHE A 96 -0.49 -0.85 -14.48
CA PHE A 96 0.86 -1.24 -14.91
C PHE A 96 0.87 -1.70 -16.37
N VAL A 97 -0.01 -2.65 -16.73
CA VAL A 97 -0.10 -3.18 -18.09
C VAL A 97 -0.44 -2.07 -19.10
N LEU A 98 -1.41 -1.21 -18.79
CA LEU A 98 -1.79 -0.09 -19.65
C LEU A 98 -0.62 0.90 -19.83
N CYS A 99 0.14 1.20 -18.78
CA CYS A 99 1.32 2.05 -18.88
C CYS A 99 2.43 1.46 -19.76
N LEU A 100 2.56 0.13 -19.80
CA LEU A 100 3.52 -0.54 -20.70
C LEU A 100 3.11 -0.52 -22.18
N MET A 101 1.83 -0.29 -22.47
CA MET A 101 1.31 -0.26 -23.84
C MET A 101 1.33 1.13 -24.49
N VAL A 102 1.68 2.17 -23.72
CA VAL A 102 1.76 3.54 -24.25
C VAL A 102 3.10 3.74 -24.96
N GLU A 103 3.07 4.16 -26.21
CA GLU A 103 4.26 4.58 -26.96
C GLU A 103 4.84 5.87 -26.39
N ASP A 104 6.17 5.89 -26.17
CA ASP A 104 6.87 6.89 -25.38
C ASP A 104 7.49 8.02 -26.22
N ASP A 105 7.12 9.26 -25.91
CA ASP A 105 8.03 10.39 -26.01
C ASP A 105 8.66 10.73 -24.62
N VAL A 106 9.71 11.54 -24.59
CA VAL A 106 10.46 11.84 -23.35
C VAL A 106 9.59 12.54 -22.29
N VAL A 107 8.62 13.35 -22.70
CA VAL A 107 7.74 14.09 -21.78
C VAL A 107 6.67 13.16 -21.20
N THR A 108 6.14 12.31 -22.03
CA THR A 108 5.14 11.32 -21.67
C THR A 108 5.71 10.26 -20.73
N ARG A 109 6.99 9.88 -20.89
CA ARG A 109 7.67 8.89 -20.06
C ARG A 109 7.65 9.22 -18.58
N ALA A 110 7.95 10.46 -18.19
CA ALA A 110 7.93 10.87 -16.78
C ALA A 110 6.53 10.75 -16.16
N ALA A 111 5.49 11.14 -16.90
CA ALA A 111 4.10 11.02 -16.45
C ALA A 111 3.65 9.55 -16.34
N ILE A 112 4.04 8.72 -17.30
CA ILE A 112 3.74 7.27 -17.30
C ILE A 112 4.43 6.60 -16.13
N THR A 113 5.72 6.88 -15.89
CA THR A 113 6.48 6.31 -14.76
C THR A 113 5.85 6.71 -13.43
N LEU A 114 5.47 7.98 -13.28
CA LEU A 114 4.77 8.46 -12.08
C LEU A 114 3.43 7.76 -11.89
N ARG A 115 2.63 7.62 -12.95
CA ARG A 115 1.32 6.95 -12.95
C ARG A 115 1.46 5.48 -12.56
N MET A 116 2.39 4.78 -13.17
CA MET A 116 2.68 3.38 -12.89
C MET A 116 3.08 3.18 -11.43
N ALA A 117 4.05 3.96 -10.94
CA ALA A 117 4.52 3.87 -9.57
C ALA A 117 3.43 4.22 -8.55
N THR A 118 2.72 5.33 -8.75
CA THR A 118 1.69 5.78 -7.80
C THR A 118 0.48 4.86 -7.76
N GLY A 119 0.12 4.21 -8.88
CA GLY A 119 -0.91 3.18 -8.90
C GLY A 119 -0.57 1.98 -8.00
N HIS A 120 0.69 1.54 -7.98
CA HIS A 120 1.16 0.50 -7.06
C HIS A 120 1.23 1.01 -5.62
N LEU A 121 1.68 2.23 -5.40
CA LEU A 121 1.77 2.83 -4.07
C LEU A 121 0.40 2.94 -3.41
N LEU A 122 -0.67 3.19 -4.15
CA LEU A 122 -2.05 3.14 -3.64
C LEU A 122 -2.35 1.79 -2.99
N PHE A 123 -2.06 0.70 -3.67
CA PHE A 123 -2.24 -0.64 -3.13
C PHE A 123 -1.35 -0.88 -1.91
N PHE A 124 -0.06 -0.54 -2.00
CA PHE A 124 0.90 -0.77 -0.92
C PHE A 124 0.63 0.07 0.33
N TYR A 125 -0.02 1.22 0.24
CA TYR A 125 -0.47 1.98 1.41
C TYR A 125 -1.82 1.49 1.95
N LEU A 126 -2.70 0.98 1.07
CA LEU A 126 -3.99 0.44 1.49
C LEU A 126 -3.82 -0.79 2.38
N VAL A 127 -2.86 -1.68 2.07
CA VAL A 127 -2.61 -2.89 2.87
C VAL A 127 -2.25 -2.56 4.33
N PRO A 128 -1.24 -1.72 4.64
CA PRO A 128 -0.98 -1.28 6.01
C PRO A 128 -2.14 -0.53 6.65
N LEU A 129 -2.88 0.27 5.87
CA LEU A 129 -4.04 1.00 6.36
C LEU A 129 -5.11 0.04 6.89
N VAL A 130 -5.43 -1.00 6.15
CA VAL A 130 -6.36 -2.06 6.56
C VAL A 130 -5.78 -2.85 7.73
N PHE A 131 -4.50 -3.22 7.69
CA PHE A 131 -3.85 -3.95 8.76
C PHE A 131 -3.91 -3.19 10.09
N PHE A 132 -3.40 -1.97 10.14
CA PHE A 132 -3.38 -1.17 11.38
C PHE A 132 -4.76 -0.66 11.79
N GLY A 133 -5.71 -0.61 10.84
CA GLY A 133 -7.08 -0.22 11.09
C GLY A 133 -7.95 -1.33 11.66
N TRP A 134 -7.77 -2.57 11.23
CA TRP A 134 -8.69 -3.67 11.55
C TRP A 134 -8.03 -4.94 12.07
N VAL A 135 -6.78 -5.22 11.69
CA VAL A 135 -6.13 -6.51 11.98
C VAL A 135 -5.15 -6.40 13.15
N ASP A 136 -4.63 -5.21 13.47
CA ASP A 136 -3.63 -5.06 14.52
C ASP A 136 -4.22 -5.46 15.89
N PRO A 137 -3.77 -6.60 16.47
CA PRO A 137 -4.30 -7.12 17.73
C PRO A 137 -3.92 -6.27 18.95
N ALA A 138 -3.01 -5.31 18.79
CA ALA A 138 -2.63 -4.36 19.84
C ALA A 138 -3.46 -3.07 19.78
N ARG A 139 -4.50 -3.05 18.98
CA ARG A 139 -5.48 -1.97 18.99
C ARG A 139 -6.40 -2.17 20.20
N PRO A 140 -6.50 -1.20 21.12
CA PRO A 140 -7.40 -1.27 22.26
C PRO A 140 -8.86 -1.33 21.79
#